data_fcee68d2b9625ddc7c63a2a40a1bd599
#
_entry.id   fcee68d2b9625ddc7c63a2a40a1bd599
#
_cell.length_a   1.000
_cell.length_b   1.000
_cell.length_c   1.000
_cell.angle_alpha   90.00
_cell.angle_beta   90.00
_cell.angle_gamma   90.00
#
_symmetry.space_group_name_H-M   'P 1'
#
loop_
_entity.id
_entity.type
_entity.pdbx_description
1 polymer ?
#
loop_
_entity_poly.entity_id
_entity_poly.type
_entity_poly.pdbx_seq_one_letter_code
_entity_poly.pdbx_strand_id
1 'polypeptide(L)' 'MAKGKKQVKEVKPSYMTTREVAAFLGLSAGTLCVWRSQGKGPNYYKVGNAVRYKIDDVEAWKNANVKHVELTN' A
#
# COMPACT_ATOMS: atom_id res chain seq x y z
N MET A 1 -11.25 -30.46 7.81
CA MET A 1 -10.89 -30.15 7.80
C MET A 1 -10.39 -29.33 7.81
N ALA A 2 -10.39 -29.07 7.94
CA ALA A 2 -9.86 -28.27 8.25
C ALA A 2 -8.97 -27.75 7.67
N LYS A 3 -8.56 -28.19 7.22
CA LYS A 3 -7.59 -27.90 6.65
C LYS A 3 -7.77 -26.88 5.78
N GLY A 4 -8.46 -26.88 5.15
CA GLY A 4 -8.52 -26.00 4.17
C GLY A 4 -8.44 -24.66 4.66
N LYS A 5 -8.99 -24.45 5.65
CA LYS A 5 -8.95 -23.24 6.10
C LYS A 5 -7.70 -22.68 6.35
N LYS A 6 -6.84 -23.42 6.63
CA LYS A 6 -5.66 -22.91 6.95
C LYS A 6 -5.07 -22.25 5.81
N GLN A 7 -5.26 -22.71 4.70
CA GLN A 7 -4.62 -22.13 3.67
C GLN A 7 -5.28 -20.89 3.41
N VAL A 8 -6.43 -20.77 3.78
CA VAL A 8 -7.06 -19.59 3.54
C VAL A 8 -6.38 -18.46 4.21
N LYS A 9 -5.96 -18.64 5.40
CA LYS A 9 -5.32 -17.63 6.04
C LYS A 9 -4.04 -17.34 5.45
N GLU A 10 -3.47 -18.28 4.88
CA GLU A 10 -2.25 -18.01 4.33
C GLU A 10 -2.42 -17.15 3.15
N VAL A 11 -3.51 -17.16 2.55
CA VAL A 11 -3.67 -16.38 1.42
C VAL A 11 -4.10 -15.01 1.78
N LYS A 12 -3.36 -14.33 2.53
CA LYS A 12 -3.74 -13.07 2.85
C LYS A 12 -3.65 -12.22 1.64
N PRO A 13 -4.41 -11.24 1.47
CA PRO A 13 -4.41 -10.42 0.30
C PRO A 13 -3.09 -9.76 0.14
N SER A 14 -2.51 -9.94 -1.01
CA SER A 14 -1.28 -9.30 -1.28
C SER A 14 -1.46 -7.93 -1.83
N TYR A 15 -2.68 -7.53 -2.10
CA TYR A 15 -2.94 -6.23 -2.71
C TYR A 15 -3.80 -5.37 -1.81
N MET A 16 -3.60 -4.07 -1.88
CA MET A 16 -4.36 -3.13 -1.10
C MET A 16 -5.03 -2.13 -2.03
N THR A 17 -6.16 -1.61 -1.62
CA THR A 17 -6.82 -0.57 -2.39
C THR A 17 -6.12 0.76 -2.10
N THR A 18 -6.41 1.77 -2.92
CA THR A 18 -5.86 3.10 -2.68
C THR A 18 -6.23 3.61 -1.30
N ARG A 19 -7.46 3.37 -0.87
CA ARG A 19 -7.89 3.80 0.43
C ARG A 19 -7.13 3.11 1.53
N GLU A 20 -6.88 1.83 1.38
CA GLU A 20 -6.16 1.08 2.38
C GLU A 20 -4.71 1.54 2.47
N VAL A 21 -4.08 1.84 1.33
CA VAL A 21 -2.72 2.33 1.34
C VAL A 21 -2.67 3.71 1.99
N ALA A 22 -3.65 4.55 1.69
CA ALA A 22 -3.70 5.87 2.29
C ALA A 22 -3.80 5.76 3.81
N ALA A 23 -4.65 4.87 4.30
CA ALA A 23 -4.78 4.69 5.73
C ALA A 23 -3.48 4.16 6.33
N PHE A 24 -2.85 3.22 5.65
CA PHE A 24 -1.61 2.65 6.14
C PHE A 24 -0.50 3.70 6.22
N LEU A 25 -0.46 4.61 5.26
CA LEU A 25 0.57 5.65 5.24
C LEU A 25 0.16 6.92 5.97
N GLY A 26 -1.06 6.99 6.45
CA GLY A 26 -1.55 8.19 7.13
C GLY A 26 -1.80 9.34 6.18
N LEU A 27 -2.21 9.04 4.96
CA LEU A 27 -2.43 10.07 3.94
C LEU A 27 -3.87 10.01 3.45
N SER A 28 -4.25 10.91 2.59
CA SER A 28 -5.57 10.86 2.01
C SER A 28 -5.50 10.10 0.70
N ALA A 29 -6.60 9.49 0.30
CA ALA A 29 -6.65 8.79 -0.97
C ALA A 29 -6.40 9.75 -2.12
N GLY A 30 -6.83 10.99 -1.98
CA GLY A 30 -6.59 11.98 -3.01
C GLY A 30 -5.11 12.22 -3.25
N THR A 31 -4.31 12.20 -2.18
CA THR A 31 -2.88 12.37 -2.32
C THR A 31 -2.29 11.25 -3.17
N LEU A 32 -2.74 10.02 -2.95
CA LEU A 32 -2.22 8.92 -3.75
C LEU A 32 -2.66 9.03 -5.20
N CYS A 33 -3.85 9.52 -5.44
CA CYS A 33 -4.31 9.71 -6.81
C CYS A 33 -3.46 10.73 -7.53
N VAL A 34 -3.12 11.82 -6.85
CA VAL A 34 -2.28 12.84 -7.44
C VAL A 34 -0.89 12.28 -7.70
N TRP A 35 -0.36 11.53 -6.75
CA TRP A 35 0.96 10.93 -6.92
C TRP A 35 0.99 10.02 -8.14
N ARG A 36 -0.06 9.22 -8.34
CA ARG A 36 -0.08 8.34 -9.50
C ARG A 36 0.01 9.14 -10.79
N SER A 37 -0.71 10.25 -10.87
CA SER A 37 -0.67 11.04 -12.08
C SER A 37 0.68 11.72 -12.26
N GLN A 38 1.46 11.85 -11.18
CA GLN A 38 2.76 12.49 -11.27
C GLN A 38 3.89 11.46 -11.35
N GLY A 39 3.55 10.20 -11.36
CA GLY A 39 4.57 9.16 -11.40
C GLY A 39 5.32 9.01 -10.08
N LYS A 40 4.65 9.32 -8.98
CA LYS A 40 5.26 9.21 -7.67
C LYS A 40 4.55 8.21 -6.81
N GLY A 41 5.09 7.93 -5.65
CA GLY A 41 4.48 7.04 -4.69
C GLY A 41 4.83 5.60 -4.94
N PRO A 42 4.21 4.70 -4.22
CA PRO A 42 4.51 3.28 -4.39
C PRO A 42 4.04 2.76 -5.74
N ASN A 43 4.64 1.71 -6.20
CA ASN A 43 4.22 1.07 -7.43
C ASN A 43 2.80 0.57 -7.29
N TYR A 44 2.06 0.60 -8.37
CA TYR A 44 0.69 0.11 -8.33
C TYR A 44 0.42 -0.72 -9.57
N TYR A 45 -0.65 -1.46 -9.55
CA TYR A 45 -1.02 -2.36 -10.61
C TYR A 45 -2.49 -2.18 -10.95
N LYS A 46 -2.85 -2.50 -12.17
CA LYS A 46 -4.24 -2.46 -12.56
C LYS A 46 -4.75 -3.87 -12.65
N VAL A 47 -5.80 -4.15 -11.92
CA VAL A 47 -6.44 -5.44 -11.99
C VAL A 47 -7.77 -5.16 -12.62
N GLY A 48 -7.89 -5.39 -13.91
CA GLY A 48 -9.02 -4.93 -14.66
C GLY A 48 -8.97 -3.42 -14.66
N ASN A 49 -9.99 -2.78 -14.16
CA ASN A 49 -10.01 -1.34 -14.08
C ASN A 49 -9.67 -0.84 -12.69
N ALA A 50 -9.39 -1.73 -11.78
CA ALA A 50 -9.16 -1.33 -10.40
C ALA A 50 -7.69 -1.12 -10.13
N VAL A 51 -7.35 -0.09 -9.39
CA VAL A 51 -5.98 0.16 -9.00
C VAL A 51 -5.71 -0.59 -7.71
N ARG A 52 -4.62 -1.32 -7.70
CA ARG A 52 -4.24 -2.07 -6.50
C ARG A 52 -2.76 -1.90 -6.26
N TYR A 53 -2.37 -1.89 -5.00
CA TYR A 53 -0.97 -1.77 -4.62
C TYR A 53 -0.55 -3.07 -3.95
N LYS A 54 0.65 -3.53 -4.23
CA LYS A 54 1.12 -4.71 -3.55
C LYS A 54 1.65 -4.31 -2.19
N ILE A 55 1.30 -5.07 -1.17
CA ILE A 55 1.71 -4.75 0.18
C ILE A 55 3.22 -4.63 0.28
N ASP A 56 3.94 -5.54 -0.34
CA ASP A 56 5.40 -5.50 -0.27
C ASP A 56 5.96 -4.24 -0.89
N ASP A 57 5.37 -3.78 -1.98
CA ASP A 57 5.83 -2.57 -2.64
C ASP A 57 5.53 -1.35 -1.79
N VAL A 58 4.40 -1.34 -1.10
CA VAL A 58 4.03 -0.23 -0.26
C VAL A 58 4.98 -0.14 0.93
N GLU A 59 5.30 -1.27 1.52
CA GLU A 59 6.20 -1.27 2.64
C GLU A 59 7.60 -0.87 2.23
N ALA A 60 8.06 -1.34 1.09
CA ALA A 60 9.38 -0.99 0.60
C ALA A 60 9.45 0.51 0.31
N TRP A 61 8.40 1.06 -0.30
CA TRP A 61 8.37 2.48 -0.61
C TRP A 61 8.37 3.29 0.68
N LYS A 62 7.57 2.85 1.64
CA LYS A 62 7.49 3.55 2.90
C LYS A 62 8.84 3.57 3.57
N ASN A 63 9.51 2.44 3.64
CA ASN A 63 10.81 2.38 4.30
C ASN A 63 11.87 3.22 3.58
N ALA A 64 11.77 3.31 2.28
CA ALA A 64 12.73 4.11 1.52
C ALA A 64 12.46 5.61 1.62
N ASN A 65 11.25 5.99 2.00
CA ASN A 65 10.86 7.39 2.02
C ASN A 65 10.53 7.95 3.39
N VAL A 66 10.66 7.13 4.40
CA VAL A 66 10.40 7.60 5.73
C VAL A 66 11.57 8.48 6.15
N LYS A 67 11.28 9.59 6.79
CA LYS A 67 12.29 10.48 7.22
C LYS A 67 12.05 10.81 8.66
N HIS A 68 13.05 10.63 9.48
CA HIS A 68 12.90 10.96 10.89
C HIS A 68 13.29 12.42 11.05
N VAL A 69 12.38 13.20 11.54
CA VAL A 69 12.66 14.62 11.76
C VAL A 69 12.69 14.84 13.25
N GLU A 70 13.87 15.16 13.76
CA GLU A 70 14.02 15.37 15.14
C GLU A 70 13.99 16.84 15.42
N LEU A 71 13.04 17.29 16.21
CA LEU A 71 12.92 18.68 16.50
C LEU A 71 13.54 18.96 17.85
N THR A 72 14.61 19.73 17.83
CA THR A 72 15.23 20.04 19.09
C THR A 72 15.04 21.50 19.31
N ASN A 73 14.74 21.88 20.45
CA ASN A 73 14.60 23.28 20.66
C ASN A 73 15.36 23.77 21.73
#